data_f8acb633b709ed16182f89e28d285bb4
#
_entry.id   f8acb633b709ed16182f89e28d285bb4
#
_cell.length_a   1.000
_cell.length_b   1.000
_cell.length_c   1.000
_cell.angle_alpha   90.00
_cell.angle_beta   90.00
_cell.angle_gamma   90.00
#
_symmetry.space_group_name_H-M   'P 1'
#
loop_
_entity.id
_entity.type
_entity.pdbx_description
1 polymer ?
#
loop_
_entity_poly.entity_id
_entity_poly.type
_entity_poly.pdbx_seq_one_letter_code
_entity_poly.pdbx_strand_id
1 'polypeptide(L)'
;MASVNITHDTIESTVRDNDLVLLDFWAEWCGPCRVFGPIFERASEQHPDVVFGKVDTEAEQALAAGFRITSIPTLMVFRQGIIVFAQPGALNAAQLEQVVEGAKALDMDDVRRQLAQQSDVA
;
A
#
# COMPACT_ATOMS: atom_id res chain seq x y z
N MET A 1 -18.42 2.70 -0.35
CA MET A 1 -17.00 3.05 -0.18
C MET A 1 -16.15 1.90 -0.66
N ALA A 2 -15.15 2.20 -1.50
CA ALA A 2 -14.36 1.16 -2.14
C ALA A 2 -13.11 0.77 -1.36
N SER A 3 -12.60 1.62 -0.44
CA SER A 3 -11.49 1.23 0.44
C SER A 3 -11.99 0.31 1.56
N VAL A 4 -11.10 -0.55 2.05
CA VAL A 4 -11.43 -1.52 3.09
C VAL A 4 -10.45 -1.37 4.26
N ASN A 5 -10.91 -1.64 5.47
CA ASN A 5 -10.04 -1.69 6.65
C ASN A 5 -9.25 -2.99 6.63
N ILE A 6 -7.94 -2.87 6.86
CA ILE A 6 -7.04 -4.01 6.95
C ILE A 6 -6.55 -4.13 8.40
N THR A 7 -6.61 -5.34 8.92
CA THR A 7 -6.19 -5.65 10.28
C THR A 7 -5.08 -6.71 10.24
N HIS A 8 -4.49 -6.96 11.39
CA HIS A 8 -3.52 -8.04 11.54
C HIS A 8 -4.08 -9.37 11.04
N ASP A 9 -5.38 -9.62 11.24
CA ASP A 9 -6.01 -10.89 10.86
C ASP A 9 -6.30 -10.99 9.36
N THR A 10 -6.39 -9.88 8.64
CA THR A 10 -6.81 -9.87 7.24
C THR A 10 -5.70 -9.53 6.25
N ILE A 11 -4.56 -9.00 6.73
CA ILE A 11 -3.50 -8.52 5.83
C ILE A 11 -2.94 -9.65 4.96
N GLU A 12 -2.67 -10.80 5.53
CA GLU A 12 -2.05 -11.90 4.80
C GLU A 12 -2.93 -12.38 3.64
N SER A 13 -4.20 -12.65 3.91
CA SER A 13 -5.13 -13.11 2.87
C SER A 13 -5.37 -12.02 1.82
N THR A 14 -5.44 -10.76 2.24
CA THR A 14 -5.65 -9.65 1.30
C THR A 14 -4.50 -9.58 0.31
N VAL A 15 -3.27 -9.64 0.78
CA VAL A 15 -2.09 -9.57 -0.08
C VAL A 15 -1.95 -10.82 -0.95
N ARG A 16 -2.22 -12.00 -0.37
CA ARG A 16 -2.11 -13.27 -1.09
C ARG A 16 -3.13 -13.39 -2.23
N ASP A 17 -4.36 -12.96 -1.98
CA ASP A 17 -5.49 -13.25 -2.87
C ASP A 17 -5.75 -12.17 -3.93
N ASN A 18 -4.95 -11.10 -3.95
CA ASN A 18 -5.15 -9.98 -4.87
C ASN A 18 -3.84 -9.62 -5.57
N ASP A 19 -3.95 -9.33 -6.87
CA ASP A 19 -2.79 -8.99 -7.69
C ASP A 19 -2.13 -7.69 -7.26
N LEU A 20 -2.94 -6.65 -6.99
CA LEU A 20 -2.45 -5.32 -6.63
C LEU A 20 -3.19 -4.81 -5.41
N VAL A 21 -2.41 -4.47 -4.37
CA VAL A 21 -2.93 -3.97 -3.10
C VAL A 21 -2.16 -2.71 -2.71
N LEU A 22 -2.88 -1.63 -2.46
CA LEU A 22 -2.32 -0.42 -1.89
C LEU A 22 -2.73 -0.32 -0.42
N LEU A 23 -1.79 0.02 0.46
CA LEU A 23 -2.06 0.24 1.87
C LEU A 23 -1.75 1.67 2.26
N ASP A 24 -2.72 2.33 2.91
CA ASP A 24 -2.58 3.64 3.53
C ASP A 24 -2.45 3.44 5.04
N PHE A 25 -1.25 3.63 5.58
CA PHE A 25 -1.00 3.62 7.03
C PHE A 25 -1.29 5.01 7.56
N TRP A 26 -2.27 5.11 8.47
CA TRP A 26 -2.82 6.39 8.89
C TRP A 26 -3.16 6.39 10.39
N ALA A 27 -3.46 7.57 10.93
CA ALA A 27 -4.04 7.73 12.25
C ALA A 27 -5.01 8.92 12.23
N GLU A 28 -5.99 8.88 13.12
CA GLU A 28 -7.05 9.89 13.17
C GLU A 28 -6.50 11.29 13.51
N TRP A 29 -5.49 11.36 14.38
CA TRP A 29 -4.90 12.63 14.82
C TRP A 29 -3.96 13.27 13.79
N CYS A 30 -3.67 12.59 12.72
CA CYS A 30 -2.66 12.98 11.74
C CYS A 30 -3.27 13.93 10.69
N GLY A 31 -2.81 15.19 10.65
CA GLY A 31 -3.31 16.18 9.69
C GLY A 31 -3.12 15.77 8.24
N PRO A 32 -1.88 15.42 7.81
CA PRO A 32 -1.66 14.97 6.41
C PRO A 32 -2.46 13.74 6.04
N CYS A 33 -2.76 12.85 7.00
CA CYS A 33 -3.61 11.68 6.74
C CYS A 33 -5.03 12.09 6.38
N ARG A 34 -5.53 13.17 6.98
CA ARG A 34 -6.88 13.70 6.69
C ARG A 34 -6.95 14.28 5.28
N VAL A 35 -5.85 14.80 4.77
CA VAL A 35 -5.75 15.30 3.40
C VAL A 35 -5.66 14.13 2.41
N PHE A 36 -4.84 13.15 2.72
CA PHE A 36 -4.61 12.00 1.85
C PHE A 36 -5.80 11.03 1.80
N GLY A 37 -6.51 10.86 2.92
CA GLY A 37 -7.61 9.91 3.02
C GLY A 37 -8.66 10.03 1.92
N PRO A 38 -9.22 11.23 1.68
CA PRO A 38 -10.18 11.41 0.59
C PRO A 38 -9.61 11.16 -0.80
N ILE A 39 -8.33 11.48 -1.01
CA ILE A 39 -7.63 11.22 -2.28
C ILE A 39 -7.53 9.71 -2.51
N PHE A 40 -7.14 8.98 -1.48
CA PHE A 40 -7.03 7.52 -1.51
C PHE A 40 -8.40 6.87 -1.79
N GLU A 41 -9.44 7.34 -1.09
CA GLU A 41 -10.80 6.82 -1.26
C GLU A 41 -11.31 7.05 -2.68
N ARG A 42 -11.08 8.24 -3.24
CA ARG A 42 -11.51 8.54 -4.61
C ARG A 42 -10.79 7.67 -5.62
N ALA A 43 -9.50 7.44 -5.44
CA ALA A 43 -8.73 6.55 -6.31
C ALA A 43 -9.28 5.12 -6.24
N SER A 44 -9.69 4.67 -5.05
CA SER A 44 -10.25 3.33 -4.89
C SER A 44 -11.53 3.14 -5.70
N GLU A 45 -12.33 4.18 -5.84
CA GLU A 45 -13.55 4.13 -6.63
C GLU A 45 -13.27 4.10 -8.13
N GLN A 46 -12.13 4.64 -8.56
CA GLN A 46 -11.71 4.67 -9.96
C GLN A 46 -11.00 3.38 -10.40
N HIS A 47 -10.55 2.57 -9.45
CA HIS A 47 -9.80 1.34 -9.74
C HIS A 47 -10.43 0.15 -9.01
N PRO A 48 -11.62 -0.33 -9.46
CA PRO A 48 -12.31 -1.44 -8.79
C PRO A 48 -11.57 -2.77 -8.87
N ASP A 49 -10.59 -2.88 -9.76
CA ASP A 49 -9.73 -4.06 -9.91
C ASP A 49 -8.57 -4.10 -8.91
N VAL A 50 -8.41 -3.04 -8.10
CA VAL A 50 -7.31 -2.90 -7.14
C VAL A 50 -7.88 -2.83 -5.73
N VAL A 51 -7.22 -3.49 -4.77
CA VAL A 51 -7.59 -3.38 -3.36
C VAL A 51 -6.90 -2.15 -2.77
N PHE A 52 -7.69 -1.24 -2.22
CA PHE A 52 -7.21 -0.09 -1.46
C PHE A 52 -7.53 -0.35 0.01
N GLY A 53 -6.49 -0.64 0.80
CA GLY A 53 -6.63 -0.99 2.21
C GLY A 53 -6.15 0.13 3.11
N LYS A 54 -6.85 0.33 4.21
CA LYS A 54 -6.49 1.31 5.24
C LYS A 54 -6.05 0.59 6.49
N VAL A 55 -4.87 0.93 7.00
CA VAL A 55 -4.33 0.39 8.24
C VAL A 55 -4.27 1.51 9.28
N ASP A 56 -5.14 1.43 10.29
CA ASP A 56 -5.12 2.34 11.43
C ASP A 56 -3.95 1.96 12.33
N THR A 57 -2.92 2.80 12.36
CA THR A 57 -1.69 2.48 13.10
C THR A 57 -1.88 2.49 14.62
N GLU A 58 -2.92 3.14 15.13
CA GLU A 58 -3.24 3.12 16.56
C GLU A 58 -3.91 1.80 16.96
N ALA A 59 -4.80 1.29 16.12
CA ALA A 59 -5.48 0.02 16.36
C ALA A 59 -4.58 -1.17 16.03
N GLU A 60 -3.73 -1.06 15.01
CA GLU A 60 -2.89 -2.14 14.48
C GLU A 60 -1.41 -1.83 14.72
N GLN A 61 -1.02 -1.61 15.97
CA GLN A 61 0.34 -1.22 16.32
C GLN A 61 1.37 -2.28 15.94
N ALA A 62 1.07 -3.54 16.16
CA ALA A 62 1.97 -4.64 15.81
C ALA A 62 2.18 -4.74 14.30
N LEU A 63 1.11 -4.53 13.53
CA LEU A 63 1.18 -4.55 12.07
C LEU A 63 2.05 -3.41 11.55
N ALA A 64 1.83 -2.20 12.07
CA ALA A 64 2.61 -1.02 11.68
C ALA A 64 4.09 -1.23 12.03
N ALA A 65 4.39 -1.75 13.22
CA ALA A 65 5.76 -2.04 13.64
C ALA A 65 6.40 -3.10 12.75
N GLY A 66 5.64 -4.13 12.38
CA GLY A 66 6.13 -5.20 11.51
C GLY A 66 6.55 -4.71 10.13
N PHE A 67 5.85 -3.72 9.60
CA PHE A 67 6.21 -3.07 8.33
C PHE A 67 7.17 -1.89 8.52
N ARG A 68 7.64 -1.66 9.76
CA ARG A 68 8.60 -0.59 10.08
C ARG A 68 8.09 0.81 9.70
N ILE A 69 6.80 1.04 9.94
CA ILE A 69 6.19 2.35 9.67
C ILE A 69 6.66 3.33 10.74
N THR A 70 7.40 4.35 10.34
CA THR A 70 7.96 5.36 11.25
C THR A 70 7.33 6.74 11.08
N SER A 71 6.60 6.96 10.01
CA SER A 71 5.88 8.22 9.77
C SER A 71 4.58 7.91 9.02
N ILE A 72 3.60 8.78 9.18
CA ILE A 72 2.28 8.63 8.55
C ILE A 72 1.86 9.97 7.92
N PRO A 73 1.07 9.91 6.82
CA PRO A 73 0.69 8.68 6.13
C PRO A 73 1.88 8.03 5.43
N THR A 74 1.85 6.73 5.28
CA THR A 74 2.78 5.99 4.42
C THR A 74 1.97 5.17 3.45
N LEU A 75 2.30 5.28 2.17
CA LEU A 75 1.71 4.44 1.12
C LEU A 75 2.63 3.28 0.83
N MET A 76 2.07 2.07 0.87
CA MET A 76 2.80 0.85 0.52
C MET A 76 2.01 0.12 -0.56
N VAL A 77 2.72 -0.42 -1.56
CA VAL A 77 2.08 -1.12 -2.67
C VAL A 77 2.64 -2.52 -2.78
N PHE A 78 1.73 -3.49 -2.83
CA PHE A 78 2.05 -4.90 -3.09
C PHE A 78 1.57 -5.27 -4.48
N ARG A 79 2.45 -5.88 -5.27
CA ARG A 79 2.07 -6.49 -6.53
C ARG A 79 2.45 -7.97 -6.48
N GLN A 80 1.46 -8.84 -6.60
CA GLN A 80 1.66 -10.30 -6.52
C GLN A 80 2.40 -10.71 -5.25
N GLY A 81 2.03 -10.10 -4.13
CA GLY A 81 2.61 -10.40 -2.82
C GLY A 81 3.97 -9.76 -2.54
N ILE A 82 4.50 -8.97 -3.47
CA ILE A 82 5.81 -8.33 -3.36
C ILE A 82 5.62 -6.84 -3.13
N ILE A 83 6.33 -6.27 -2.15
CA ILE A 83 6.34 -4.82 -1.93
C ILE A 83 7.13 -4.17 -3.06
N VAL A 84 6.44 -3.39 -3.90
CA VAL A 84 7.06 -2.75 -5.06
C VAL A 84 7.21 -1.24 -4.88
N PHE A 85 6.60 -0.67 -3.82
CA PHE A 85 6.68 0.76 -3.55
C PHE A 85 6.35 0.99 -2.07
N ALA A 86 7.09 1.91 -1.43
CA ALA A 86 6.78 2.36 -0.08
C ALA A 86 7.34 3.78 0.09
N GLN A 87 6.47 4.72 0.44
CA GLN A 87 6.88 6.11 0.57
C GLN A 87 6.06 6.82 1.65
N PRO A 88 6.71 7.49 2.61
CA PRO A 88 6.00 8.36 3.55
C PRO A 88 5.56 9.66 2.89
N GLY A 89 4.52 10.25 3.44
CA GLY A 89 3.99 11.53 3.00
C GLY A 89 2.72 11.41 2.17
N ALA A 90 1.91 12.47 2.21
CA ALA A 90 0.67 12.53 1.44
C ALA A 90 1.00 12.80 -0.04
N LEU A 91 0.45 11.98 -0.91
CA LEU A 91 0.52 12.20 -2.36
C LEU A 91 -0.71 12.97 -2.82
N ASN A 92 -0.58 13.75 -3.88
CA ASN A 92 -1.75 14.31 -4.54
C ASN A 92 -2.39 13.26 -5.47
N ALA A 93 -3.56 13.57 -6.02
CA ALA A 93 -4.30 12.63 -6.85
C ALA A 93 -3.51 12.17 -8.07
N ALA A 94 -2.81 13.09 -8.73
CA ALA A 94 -2.01 12.76 -9.92
C ALA A 94 -0.83 11.85 -9.59
N GLN A 95 -0.17 12.11 -8.47
CA GLN A 95 0.95 11.27 -8.01
C GLN A 95 0.47 9.87 -7.65
N LEU A 96 -0.66 9.77 -6.95
CA LEU A 96 -1.23 8.47 -6.61
C LEU A 96 -1.61 7.68 -7.87
N GLU A 97 -2.21 8.35 -8.85
CA GLU A 97 -2.54 7.71 -10.13
C GLU A 97 -1.28 7.17 -10.83
N GLN A 98 -0.19 7.93 -10.82
CA GLN A 98 1.08 7.47 -11.40
C GLN A 98 1.61 6.22 -10.69
N VAL A 99 1.46 6.15 -9.36
CA VAL A 99 1.86 4.97 -8.59
C VAL A 99 1.02 3.75 -8.99
N VAL A 100 -0.29 3.91 -9.09
CA VAL A 100 -1.20 2.82 -9.48
C VAL A 100 -0.86 2.32 -10.88
N GLU A 101 -0.75 3.24 -11.84
CA GLU A 101 -0.44 2.87 -13.23
C GLU A 101 0.95 2.24 -13.36
N GLY A 102 1.93 2.78 -12.64
CA GLY A 102 3.28 2.21 -12.63
C GLY A 102 3.31 0.79 -12.06
N ALA A 103 2.56 0.56 -10.99
CA ALA A 103 2.49 -0.77 -10.38
C ALA A 103 1.81 -1.79 -11.32
N LYS A 104 0.76 -1.36 -12.03
CA LYS A 104 0.07 -2.21 -13.01
C LYS A 104 0.98 -2.58 -14.19
N ALA A 105 1.87 -1.67 -14.55
CA ALA A 105 2.75 -1.84 -15.73
C ALA A 105 4.00 -2.66 -15.44
N LEU A 106 4.29 -3.00 -14.19
CA LEU A 106 5.48 -3.75 -13.81
C LEU A 106 5.52 -5.13 -14.48
N ASP A 107 6.69 -5.51 -14.99
CA ASP A 107 6.99 -6.87 -15.39
C ASP A 107 7.40 -7.66 -14.15
N MET A 108 6.48 -8.45 -13.63
CA MET A 108 6.69 -9.16 -12.35
C MET A 108 7.69 -10.30 -12.46
N ASP A 109 7.88 -10.87 -13.66
CA ASP A 109 8.96 -11.84 -13.85
C ASP A 109 10.32 -11.17 -13.69
N ASP A 110 10.47 -9.97 -14.21
CA ASP A 110 11.70 -9.19 -14.04
C ASP A 110 11.92 -8.80 -12.58
N VAL A 111 10.86 -8.37 -11.89
CA VAL A 111 10.94 -8.05 -10.45
C VAL A 111 11.42 -9.25 -9.66
N ARG A 112 10.85 -10.44 -9.92
CA ARG A 112 11.26 -11.66 -9.23
C ARG A 112 12.71 -12.03 -9.53
N ARG A 113 13.17 -11.84 -10.76
CA ARG A 113 14.58 -12.06 -11.12
C ARG A 113 15.51 -11.15 -10.35
N GLN A 114 15.17 -9.86 -10.24
CA GLN A 114 15.98 -8.89 -9.50
C GLN A 114 16.05 -9.24 -8.01
N LEU A 115 14.94 -9.68 -7.43
CA LEU A 115 14.90 -10.09 -6.01
C LEU A 115 15.77 -11.34 -5.78
N ALA A 116 15.73 -12.29 -6.70
CA ALA A 116 16.57 -13.49 -6.62
C ALA A 116 18.06 -13.14 -6.69
N GLN A 117 18.44 -12.19 -7.55
CA GLN A 117 19.82 -11.71 -7.65
C GLN A 117 20.27 -11.03 -6.35
N GLN A 118 19.40 -10.23 -5.73
CA GLN A 118 19.72 -9.60 -4.44
C GLN A 118 19.94 -10.64 -3.33
N SER A 119 19.16 -11.71 -3.34
CA SER A 119 19.33 -12.80 -2.38
C SER A 119 20.67 -13.51 -2.58
N ASP A 120 21.12 -13.64 -3.81
CA ASP A 120 22.39 -14.30 -4.14
C ASP A 120 23.62 -13.47 -3.76
N VAL A 121 23.46 -12.16 -3.58
CA VAL A 121 24.57 -11.25 -3.25
C VAL A 121 24.85 -11.22 -1.75
N ALA A 122 23.95 -11.71 -0.92
CA ALA A 122 24.15 -11.76 0.54
C ALA A 122 25.15 -12.89 0.96
#